data_9d4e05667fb22acaace0e308bba25283
#
_entry.id   9d4e05667fb22acaace0e308bba25283
#
_cell.length_a   1.000
_cell.length_b   1.000
_cell.length_c   1.000
_cell.angle_alpha   90.00
_cell.angle_beta   90.00
_cell.angle_gamma   90.00
#
_symmetry.space_group_name_H-M   'P 1'
#
loop_
_entity.id
_entity.type
_entity.pdbx_description
1 polymer ?
#
loop_
_entity_poly.entity_id
_entity_poly.type
_entity_poly.pdbx_seq_one_letter_code
_entity_poly.pdbx_strand_id
1 'polypeptide(L)' 'MAKVITDANFAETLNTDQPVLIDFWATWCGPCKAIGPVIEEVAAEFEGKAVVGKCNVDE' A
#
# COMPACT_ATOMS: atom_id res chain seq x y z
N MET A 1 3.84 -8.67 3.24
CA MET A 1 3.50 -8.18 1.91
C MET A 1 2.58 -6.97 2.02
N ALA A 2 2.65 -6.07 1.06
CA ALA A 2 1.76 -4.91 1.07
C ALA A 2 0.31 -5.34 0.82
N LYS A 3 -0.62 -4.75 1.55
CA LYS A 3 -2.03 -5.01 1.41
C LYS A 3 -2.57 -4.34 0.15
N VAL A 4 -3.42 -5.01 -0.60
CA VAL A 4 -4.07 -4.42 -1.77
C VAL A 4 -5.23 -3.54 -1.28
N ILE A 5 -5.16 -2.25 -1.60
CA ILE A 5 -6.16 -1.27 -1.18
C ILE A 5 -7.04 -0.91 -2.37
N THR A 6 -8.35 -0.90 -2.13
CA THR A 6 -9.35 -0.54 -3.13
C THR A 6 -10.37 0.39 -2.49
N ASP A 7 -11.27 0.93 -3.28
CA ASP A 7 -12.38 1.72 -2.74
C ASP A 7 -13.20 0.93 -1.72
N ALA A 8 -13.30 -0.38 -1.92
CA ALA A 8 -14.11 -1.24 -1.06
C ALA A 8 -13.53 -1.38 0.34
N ASN A 9 -12.20 -1.32 0.50
CA ASN A 9 -11.56 -1.53 1.80
C ASN A 9 -10.78 -0.32 2.32
N PHE A 10 -10.83 0.81 1.63
CA PHE A 10 -10.03 1.99 1.98
C PHE A 10 -10.35 2.49 3.40
N ALA A 11 -11.61 2.75 3.66
CA ALA A 11 -12.02 3.27 4.97
C ALA A 11 -11.72 2.27 6.09
N GLU A 12 -11.98 1.00 5.85
CA GLU A 12 -11.69 -0.07 6.80
C GLU A 12 -10.19 -0.16 7.11
N THR A 13 -9.36 -0.01 6.08
CA THR A 13 -7.91 -0.05 6.23
C THR A 13 -7.40 1.08 7.12
N LEU A 14 -8.01 2.27 7.02
CA LEU A 14 -7.63 3.42 7.85
C LEU A 14 -8.13 3.30 9.28
N ASN A 15 -9.05 2.41 9.57
CA ASN A 15 -9.62 2.23 10.89
C ASN A 15 -8.71 1.35 11.75
N THR A 16 -7.57 1.90 12.15
CA THR A 16 -6.55 1.21 12.93
C THR A 16 -5.76 2.21 13.77
N ASP A 17 -5.20 1.73 14.88
CA ASP A 17 -4.33 2.55 15.74
C ASP A 17 -2.90 2.61 15.21
N GLN A 18 -2.56 1.77 14.24
CA GLN A 18 -1.23 1.72 13.66
C GLN A 18 -1.05 2.78 12.59
N PRO A 19 0.18 3.25 12.36
CA PRO A 19 0.47 4.10 11.19
C PRO A 19 0.11 3.37 9.90
N VAL A 20 -0.41 4.11 8.92
CA VAL A 20 -0.80 3.56 7.63
C VAL A 20 -0.02 4.25 6.52
N LEU A 21 0.67 3.45 5.72
CA LEU A 21 1.38 3.92 4.54
C LEU A 21 0.73 3.33 3.30
N ILE A 22 0.29 4.18 2.39
CA ILE A 22 -0.36 3.71 1.16
C ILE A 22 0.43 4.23 -0.04
N ASP A 23 0.83 3.30 -0.91
CA ASP A 23 1.48 3.61 -2.18
C ASP A 23 0.42 3.67 -3.28
N PHE A 24 0.18 4.87 -3.81
CA PHE A 24 -0.73 5.06 -4.94
C PHE A 24 0.05 4.90 -6.23
N TRP A 25 -0.35 3.94 -7.06
CA TRP A 25 0.37 3.61 -8.28
C TRP A 25 -0.58 3.35 -9.43
N ALA A 26 -0.02 3.28 -10.64
CA ALA A 26 -0.80 2.97 -11.85
C ALA A 26 0.07 2.17 -12.81
N THR A 27 -0.58 1.37 -13.65
CA THR A 27 0.13 0.51 -14.61
C THR A 27 0.89 1.32 -15.67
N TRP A 28 0.41 2.54 -15.96
CA TRP A 28 1.06 3.43 -16.92
C TRP A 28 2.17 4.28 -16.32
N CYS A 29 2.39 4.20 -15.04
CA CYS A 29 3.38 5.00 -14.33
C CYS A 29 4.64 4.18 -14.08
N GLY A 30 5.68 4.40 -14.88
CA GLY A 30 6.94 3.68 -14.73
C GLY A 30 7.59 3.87 -13.36
N PRO A 31 7.80 5.12 -12.89
CA PRO A 31 8.38 5.36 -11.57
C PRO A 31 7.55 4.75 -10.43
N CYS A 32 6.24 4.75 -10.54
CA CYS A 32 5.37 4.15 -9.52
C CYS A 32 5.60 2.65 -9.41
N LYS A 33 5.80 1.99 -10.55
CA LYS A 33 6.05 0.55 -10.58
C LYS A 33 7.44 0.22 -10.06
N ALA A 34 8.40 1.12 -10.27
CA ALA A 34 9.77 0.91 -9.84
C ALA A 34 9.92 0.85 -8.32
N ILE A 35 9.06 1.51 -7.57
CA ILE A 35 9.13 1.47 -6.11
C ILE A 35 8.33 0.32 -5.50
N GLY A 36 7.60 -0.43 -6.31
CA GLY A 36 6.82 -1.57 -5.83
C GLY A 36 7.63 -2.54 -4.97
N PRO A 37 8.80 -3.01 -5.43
CA PRO A 37 9.64 -3.90 -4.62
C PRO A 37 10.08 -3.27 -3.29
N VAL A 38 10.35 -1.98 -3.28
CA VAL A 38 10.72 -1.25 -2.06
C VAL A 38 9.55 -1.23 -1.08
N ILE A 39 8.33 -1.01 -1.57
CA ILE A 39 7.13 -1.02 -0.73
C ILE A 39 6.90 -2.41 -0.14
N GLU A 40 7.15 -3.47 -0.89
CA GLU A 40 7.03 -4.82 -0.36
C GLU A 40 8.06 -5.10 0.73
N GLU A 41 9.27 -4.60 0.59
CA GLU A 41 10.29 -4.72 1.64
C GLU A 41 9.87 -3.98 2.90
N VAL A 42 9.35 -2.77 2.75
CA VAL A 42 8.85 -1.98 3.87
C VAL A 42 7.70 -2.70 4.56
N ALA A 43 6.78 -3.27 3.78
CA ALA A 43 5.67 -4.02 4.33
C ALA A 43 6.14 -5.19 5.19
N ALA A 44 7.13 -5.93 4.71
CA ALA A 44 7.67 -7.06 5.45
C ALA A 44 8.37 -6.61 6.74
N GLU A 45 9.12 -5.51 6.67
CA GLU A 45 9.88 -5.00 7.81
C GLU A 45 8.96 -4.47 8.92
N PHE A 46 7.84 -3.85 8.55
CA PHE A 46 6.93 -3.23 9.51
C PHE A 46 5.68 -4.06 9.79
N GLU A 47 5.69 -5.33 9.39
CA GLU A 47 4.57 -6.22 9.67
C GLU A 47 4.29 -6.27 11.17
N GLY A 48 3.02 -6.03 11.55
CA GLY A 48 2.62 -5.97 12.95
C GLY A 48 2.83 -4.62 13.62
N LYS A 49 3.57 -3.69 12.98
CA LYS A 49 3.87 -2.37 13.53
C LYS A 49 3.18 -1.26 12.78
N ALA A 50 2.95 -1.45 11.50
CA ALA A 50 2.30 -0.48 10.63
C ALA A 50 1.54 -1.21 9.54
N VAL A 51 0.54 -0.55 9.00
CA VAL A 51 -0.21 -1.07 7.86
C VAL A 51 0.41 -0.48 6.61
N VAL A 52 0.90 -1.33 5.71
CA VAL A 52 1.49 -0.90 4.44
C VAL A 52 0.64 -1.46 3.31
N GLY A 53 0.11 -0.58 2.49
CA GLY A 53 -0.76 -0.97 1.39
C GLY A 53 -0.37 -0.31 0.09
N LYS A 54 -0.92 -0.83 -0.99
CA LYS A 54 -0.76 -0.24 -2.31
C LYS A 54 -2.10 -0.15 -3.01
N CYS A 55 -2.35 0.96 -3.66
CA CYS A 55 -3.63 1.26 -4.30
C CYS A 55 -3.39 1.59 -5.77
N ASN A 56 -3.95 0.78 -6.67
CA ASN A 56 -3.94 1.07 -8.09
C ASN A 56 -5.03 2.12 -8.36
N VAL A 57 -4.62 3.31 -8.79
CA VAL A 57 -5.55 4.43 -8.95
C VAL A 57 -6.49 4.27 -10.14
N ASP A 58 -6.25 3.28 -11.00
CA ASP A 58 -7.12 2.98 -12.14
C ASP A 58 -8.24 2.00 -11.78
N GLU A 59 -8.28 1.53 -10.56
CA GLU A 59 -9.32 0.60 -10.10
C GLU A 59 -10.24 1.22 -9.09
#